data_7bb2dc3dc689f6ee26ca1e52852a4dcc
#
_entry.id   7bb2dc3dc689f6ee26ca1e52852a4dcc
#
_cell.length_a   1.000
_cell.length_b   1.000
_cell.length_c   1.000
_cell.angle_alpha   90.00
_cell.angle_beta   90.00
_cell.angle_gamma   90.00
#
_symmetry.space_group_name_H-M   'P 1'
#
loop_
_entity.id
_entity.type
_entity.pdbx_description
1 polymer ?
#
loop_
_entity_poly.entity_id
_entity_poly.type
_entity_poly.pdbx_seq_one_letter_code
_entity_poly.pdbx_strand_id
1 'polypeptide(L)'
;MTELKQTGTFRKWWKKLRDERARALVAARLNRLAYGLAGDAEPVGDGISELRIHYGPGYRVYYQQRGATIIVLLCGGDKGSQAKDIETAKRLAAEWKE
;
A
#
# COMPACT_ATOMS: atom_id res chain seq x y z
N MET A 1 -3.83 -8.65 15.79
CA MET A 1 -3.42 -8.53 14.37
C MET A 1 -4.47 -7.76 13.60
N THR A 2 -4.05 -6.86 12.75
CA THR A 2 -4.93 -6.06 11.92
C THR A 2 -5.21 -6.78 10.60
N GLU A 3 -6.45 -6.79 10.17
CA GLU A 3 -6.84 -7.39 8.90
C GLU A 3 -6.46 -6.46 7.75
N LEU A 4 -5.79 -7.01 6.72
CA LEU A 4 -5.46 -6.27 5.49
C LEU A 4 -6.52 -6.58 4.44
N LYS A 5 -7.21 -5.54 3.97
CA LYS A 5 -8.15 -5.66 2.86
C LYS A 5 -7.52 -5.02 1.62
N GLN A 6 -7.94 -5.45 0.45
CA GLN A 6 -7.36 -5.01 -0.81
C GLN A 6 -8.43 -4.45 -1.73
N THR A 7 -8.14 -3.31 -2.36
CA THR A 7 -8.97 -2.84 -3.49
C THR A 7 -8.68 -3.68 -4.73
N GLY A 8 -9.57 -3.64 -5.71
CA GLY A 8 -9.31 -4.26 -7.01
C GLY A 8 -8.09 -3.67 -7.69
N THR A 9 -7.85 -2.37 -7.50
CA THR A 9 -6.69 -1.67 -8.07
C THR A 9 -5.39 -2.21 -7.50
N PHE A 10 -5.32 -2.40 -6.18
CA PHE A 10 -4.13 -2.99 -5.55
C PHE A 10 -3.91 -4.41 -6.06
N ARG A 11 -4.97 -5.20 -6.14
CA ARG A 11 -4.87 -6.59 -6.58
C ARG A 11 -4.32 -6.70 -8.00
N LYS A 12 -4.75 -5.82 -8.89
CA LYS A 12 -4.24 -5.78 -10.27
C LYS A 12 -2.76 -5.44 -10.30
N TRP A 13 -2.35 -4.44 -9.52
CA TRP A 13 -0.94 -4.07 -9.43
C TRP A 13 -0.10 -5.24 -8.92
N TRP A 14 -0.55 -5.90 -7.86
CA TRP A 14 0.14 -7.04 -7.27
C TRP A 14 0.32 -8.17 -8.29
N LYS A 15 -0.70 -8.48 -9.07
CA LYS A 15 -0.63 -9.52 -10.10
C LYS A 15 0.37 -9.20 -11.20
N LYS A 16 0.53 -7.92 -11.53
CA LYS A 16 1.46 -7.49 -12.58
C LYS A 16 2.90 -7.36 -12.09
N LEU A 17 3.12 -7.38 -10.80
CA LEU A 17 4.46 -7.28 -10.22
C LEU A 17 5.18 -8.61 -10.43
N ARG A 18 6.10 -8.65 -11.39
CA ARG A 18 6.74 -9.89 -11.82
C ARG A 18 8.07 -10.20 -11.12
N ASP A 19 8.75 -9.18 -10.64
CA ASP A 19 10.01 -9.34 -9.92
C ASP A 19 9.77 -10.11 -8.62
N GLU A 20 10.27 -11.35 -8.55
CA GLU A 20 10.03 -12.21 -7.39
C GLU A 20 10.61 -11.64 -6.10
N ARG A 21 11.77 -10.99 -6.18
CA ARG A 21 12.37 -10.38 -5.00
C ARG A 21 11.53 -9.19 -4.53
N ALA A 22 11.03 -8.39 -5.46
CA ALA A 22 10.14 -7.27 -5.12
C ALA A 22 8.87 -7.80 -4.43
N ARG A 23 8.28 -8.87 -4.98
CA ARG A 23 7.08 -9.48 -4.38
C ARG A 23 7.36 -9.95 -2.96
N ALA A 24 8.50 -10.59 -2.73
CA ALA A 24 8.87 -11.07 -1.40
C ALA A 24 9.05 -9.90 -0.42
N LEU A 25 9.71 -8.83 -0.86
CA LEU A 25 9.94 -7.66 -0.01
C LEU A 25 8.63 -6.95 0.34
N VAL A 26 7.75 -6.77 -0.64
CA VAL A 26 6.44 -6.16 -0.41
C VAL A 26 5.63 -7.02 0.55
N ALA A 27 5.56 -8.34 0.31
CA ALA A 27 4.81 -9.25 1.16
C ALA A 27 5.31 -9.21 2.61
N ALA A 28 6.64 -9.19 2.81
CA ALA A 28 7.22 -9.13 4.15
C ALA A 28 6.84 -7.83 4.87
N ARG A 29 6.85 -6.71 4.15
CA ARG A 29 6.50 -5.41 4.73
C ARG A 29 5.01 -5.34 5.07
N LEU A 30 4.15 -5.91 4.23
CA LEU A 30 2.72 -5.96 4.51
C LEU A 30 2.42 -6.86 5.71
N ASN A 31 3.12 -7.96 5.83
CA ASN A 31 2.98 -8.84 7.00
C ASN A 31 3.33 -8.10 8.29
N ARG A 32 4.42 -7.35 8.31
CA ARG A 32 4.79 -6.52 9.46
C ARG A 32 3.76 -5.44 9.75
N LEU A 33 3.24 -4.82 8.70
CA LEU A 33 2.22 -3.78 8.84
C LEU A 33 0.99 -4.31 9.57
N ALA A 34 0.58 -5.55 9.29
CA ALA A 34 -0.55 -6.19 9.95
C ALA A 34 -0.32 -6.34 11.46
N TYR A 35 0.92 -6.36 11.90
CA TYR A 35 1.29 -6.43 13.33
C TYR A 35 1.65 -5.06 13.93
N GLY A 36 1.35 -3.97 13.20
CA GLY A 36 1.62 -2.63 13.70
C GLY A 36 3.04 -2.12 13.47
N LEU A 37 3.83 -2.82 12.65
CA LEU A 37 5.21 -2.48 12.38
C LEU A 37 5.32 -1.94 10.95
N ALA A 38 4.99 -0.67 10.77
CA ALA A 38 4.97 -0.06 9.43
C ALA A 38 6.36 0.06 8.80
N GLY A 39 7.39 0.30 9.62
CA GLY A 39 8.72 0.55 9.08
C GLY A 39 8.79 1.90 8.36
N ASP A 40 9.45 1.94 7.21
CA ASP A 40 9.59 3.18 6.43
C ASP A 40 8.26 3.52 5.75
N ALA A 41 7.48 4.38 6.37
CA ALA A 41 6.20 4.84 5.89
C ALA A 41 6.03 6.33 6.18
N GLU A 42 5.37 7.05 5.28
CA GLU A 42 5.13 8.49 5.39
C GLU A 42 3.66 8.81 5.14
N PRO A 43 3.07 9.71 5.93
CA PRO A 43 1.71 10.19 5.62
C PRO A 43 1.71 10.99 4.32
N VAL A 44 0.66 10.81 3.52
CA VAL A 44 0.49 11.56 2.26
C VAL A 44 -0.82 12.36 2.22
N GLY A 45 -1.51 12.46 3.35
CA GLY A 45 -2.77 13.19 3.47
C GLY A 45 -3.97 12.25 3.47
N ASP A 46 -5.10 12.76 3.93
CA ASP A 46 -6.38 12.06 3.99
C ASP A 46 -6.34 10.75 4.80
N GLY A 47 -5.44 10.68 5.78
CA GLY A 47 -5.27 9.46 6.58
C GLY A 47 -4.57 8.33 5.86
N ILE A 48 -4.01 8.60 4.69
CA ILE A 48 -3.29 7.62 3.86
C ILE A 48 -1.81 7.71 4.13
N SER A 49 -1.14 6.57 4.16
CA SER A 49 0.31 6.47 4.28
C SER A 49 0.90 5.76 3.08
N GLU A 50 2.14 6.10 2.79
CA GLU A 50 2.94 5.52 1.73
C GLU A 50 3.97 4.60 2.36
N LEU A 51 3.87 3.31 2.08
CA LEU A 51 4.85 2.31 2.51
C LEU A 51 5.94 2.23 1.45
N ARG A 52 7.18 2.48 1.83
CA ARG A 52 8.31 2.55 0.89
C ARG A 52 9.13 1.29 0.93
N ILE A 53 9.40 0.73 -0.24
CA ILE A 53 10.26 -0.43 -0.41
C ILE A 53 11.47 0.01 -1.26
N HIS A 54 12.63 0.10 -0.63
CA HIS A 54 13.87 0.58 -1.26
C HIS A 54 14.55 -0.53 -2.05
N TYR A 55 13.95 -0.89 -3.17
CA TYR A 55 14.45 -1.92 -4.06
C TYR A 55 13.97 -1.60 -5.48
N GLY A 56 14.83 -1.81 -6.48
CA GLY A 56 14.49 -1.58 -7.88
C GLY A 56 14.06 -0.13 -8.11
N PRO A 57 12.90 0.09 -8.76
CA PRO A 57 12.44 1.45 -9.06
C PRO A 57 11.88 2.20 -7.85
N GLY A 58 11.98 1.63 -6.66
CA GLY A 58 11.42 2.23 -5.45
C GLY A 58 9.93 1.99 -5.32
N TYR A 59 9.56 0.74 -5.07
CA TYR A 59 8.14 0.36 -4.97
C TYR A 59 7.46 1.03 -3.79
N ARG A 60 6.17 1.31 -3.96
CA ARG A 60 5.32 1.96 -2.97
C ARG A 60 4.00 1.22 -2.84
N VAL A 61 3.48 1.14 -1.60
CA VAL A 61 2.12 0.67 -1.36
C VAL A 61 1.42 1.75 -0.55
N TYR A 62 0.24 2.18 -1.02
CA TYR A 62 -0.56 3.20 -0.35
C TYR A 62 -1.66 2.50 0.43
N TYR A 63 -1.78 2.85 1.70
CA TYR A 63 -2.74 2.21 2.59
C TYR A 63 -3.39 3.21 3.52
N GLN A 64 -4.56 2.85 4.04
CA GLN A 64 -5.27 3.65 5.03
C GLN A 64 -5.76 2.74 6.14
N GLN A 65 -5.50 3.13 7.37
CA GLN A 65 -6.05 2.41 8.51
C GLN A 65 -7.48 2.88 8.75
N ARG A 66 -8.40 1.92 8.88
CA ARG A 66 -9.81 2.14 9.14
C ARG A 66 -10.18 1.54 10.49
N GLY A 67 -10.27 2.40 11.51
CA GLY A 67 -10.50 1.94 12.88
C GLY A 67 -9.32 1.17 13.43
N ALA A 68 -9.57 0.31 14.41
CA ALA A 68 -8.51 -0.38 15.15
C ALA A 68 -8.04 -1.68 14.49
N THR A 69 -8.85 -2.27 13.60
CA THR A 69 -8.63 -3.65 13.15
C THR A 69 -8.50 -3.83 11.65
N ILE A 70 -8.67 -2.78 10.85
CA ILE A 70 -8.66 -2.88 9.39
C ILE A 70 -7.67 -1.90 8.79
N ILE A 71 -6.87 -2.39 7.84
CA ILE A 71 -6.04 -1.58 6.96
C ILE A 71 -6.45 -1.91 5.53
N VAL A 72 -6.73 -0.89 4.72
CA VAL A 72 -7.06 -1.06 3.31
C VAL A 72 -5.84 -0.75 2.47
N LEU A 73 -5.40 -1.73 1.68
CA LEU A 73 -4.34 -1.56 0.69
C LEU A 73 -4.99 -0.98 -0.56
N LEU A 74 -4.70 0.29 -0.85
CA LEU A 74 -5.42 1.07 -1.85
C LEU A 74 -4.86 0.85 -3.25
N CYS A 75 -3.58 1.07 -3.43
CA CYS A 75 -2.90 0.87 -4.71
C CYS A 75 -1.40 0.74 -4.48
N GLY A 76 -0.71 0.33 -5.52
CA GLY A 76 0.75 0.25 -5.52
C GLY A 76 1.31 0.99 -6.72
N GLY A 77 2.60 1.22 -6.69
CA GLY A 77 3.31 1.88 -7.76
C GLY A 77 4.80 1.94 -7.46
N ASP A 78 5.47 2.90 -8.07
CA ASP A 78 6.88 3.12 -7.80
C ASP A 78 7.15 4.62 -7.66
N LYS A 79 8.42 4.96 -7.48
CA LYS A 79 8.82 6.35 -7.29
C LYS A 79 8.44 7.23 -8.50
N GLY A 80 8.47 6.65 -9.71
CA GLY A 80 8.16 7.40 -10.94
C GLY A 80 6.70 7.78 -11.09
N SER A 81 5.78 7.02 -10.46
CA SER A 81 4.34 7.28 -10.56
C SER A 81 3.74 7.85 -9.27
N GLN A 82 4.58 8.30 -8.35
CA GLN A 82 4.18 8.67 -6.99
C GLN A 82 3.03 9.68 -6.94
N ALA A 83 3.13 10.79 -7.65
CA ALA A 83 2.12 11.84 -7.59
C ALA A 83 0.75 11.34 -8.05
N LYS A 84 0.73 10.62 -9.17
CA LYS A 84 -0.50 10.04 -9.72
C LYS A 84 -1.08 8.98 -8.79
N ASP A 85 -0.22 8.15 -8.20
CA ASP A 85 -0.67 7.07 -7.32
C ASP A 85 -1.27 7.61 -6.03
N ILE A 86 -0.73 8.72 -5.50
CA ILE A 86 -1.31 9.37 -4.33
C ILE A 86 -2.74 9.87 -4.63
N GLU A 87 -2.95 10.48 -5.80
CA GLU A 87 -4.29 10.91 -6.21
C GLU A 87 -5.25 9.73 -6.31
N THR A 88 -4.78 8.64 -6.93
CA THR A 88 -5.56 7.42 -7.06
C THR A 88 -5.91 6.84 -5.68
N ALA A 89 -4.94 6.82 -4.77
CA ALA A 89 -5.16 6.31 -3.42
C ALA A 89 -6.24 7.12 -2.69
N LYS A 90 -6.21 8.45 -2.82
CA LYS A 90 -7.21 9.32 -2.19
C LYS A 90 -8.61 9.06 -2.75
N ARG A 91 -8.73 8.89 -4.06
CA ARG A 91 -10.00 8.56 -4.68
C ARG A 91 -10.53 7.22 -4.20
N LEU A 92 -9.66 6.20 -4.18
CA LEU A 92 -10.04 4.87 -3.74
C LEU A 92 -10.44 4.84 -2.27
N ALA A 93 -9.76 5.61 -1.42
CA ALA A 93 -10.10 5.70 0.00
C ALA A 93 -11.49 6.31 0.19
N ALA A 94 -11.82 7.34 -0.60
CA ALA A 94 -13.15 7.97 -0.53
C ALA A 94 -14.25 7.03 -1.01
N GLU A 95 -13.95 6.14 -1.95
CA GLU A 95 -14.93 5.20 -2.52
C GLU A 95 -15.07 3.90 -1.70
N TRP A 96 -14.09 3.57 -0.87
CA TRP A 96 -14.06 2.30 -0.15
C TRP A 96 -15.14 2.25 0.94
N LYS A 97 -15.89 1.17 0.94
CA LYS A 97 -16.92 0.90 1.96
C LYS A 97 -16.71 -0.49 2.55
N GLU A 98 -16.82 -0.57 3.85
CA GLU A 98 -16.71 -1.83 4.58
C GLU A 98 -18.04 -2.54 4.75
#